data_37c4e8934cff8cef3c55b8d1628d45a7
#
_entry.id   37c4e8934cff8cef3c55b8d1628d45a7
#
_cell.length_a   1.000
_cell.length_b   1.000
_cell.length_c   1.000
_cell.angle_alpha   90.00
_cell.angle_beta   90.00
_cell.angle_gamma   90.00
#
_symmetry.space_group_name_H-M   'P 1'
#
loop_
_entity.id
_entity.type
_entity.pdbx_description
1 polymer ?
#
loop_
_entity_poly.entity_id
_entity_poly.type
_entity_poly.pdbx_seq_one_letter_code
_entity_poly.pdbx_strand_id
1 'polypeptide(L)'
;MNRSKLGLLGSALLLAGFSSQALACASCGCTLSSDWESQGFTSQEGLKLDIRYDYLNQKQLRQGSHTISAANASQVTTPDGDAQEVEKYTKNQYLTLGLDYAFSSTWGVNVQVPYIDRQHSTLGQNSDGNSPADGAYDSHTQSLGDIKVLGRYQGLTAQHNLGLLFGLKLPTGSHTQTGTSTDPSNPGDSASIDPGLQPGTGTTDLILGVYYFDALNKNWDYFAQATVQKALNTVDEYRPGTGYNVNVGVRYMAWQGITPQLQLNTRYVIHDHGAYADPVSTGGTLMYLSPGLSFAVNKQTTLYSFVQLPVYQKVNGVQLAPRYTASVGARFAF
;
A
#
# COMPACT_ATOMS: atom_id res chain seq x y z
N MET A 1 -7.76 59.79 -51.02
CA MET A 1 -8.76 59.95 -49.95
C MET A 1 -9.42 58.62 -49.77
N ASN A 2 -9.01 57.89 -48.71
CA ASN A 2 -9.90 57.06 -47.95
C ASN A 2 -9.07 56.41 -46.82
N ARG A 3 -9.49 56.68 -45.60
CA ARG A 3 -8.85 56.17 -44.36
C ARG A 3 -9.40 54.79 -44.04
N SER A 4 -8.55 53.78 -43.99
CA SER A 4 -8.86 52.51 -43.44
C SER A 4 -8.59 52.47 -41.92
N LYS A 5 -9.63 52.19 -41.14
CA LYS A 5 -9.59 52.04 -39.71
C LYS A 5 -9.00 50.65 -39.37
N LEU A 6 -7.89 50.64 -38.65
CA LEU A 6 -7.30 49.47 -38.06
C LEU A 6 -8.07 49.14 -36.76
N GLY A 7 -8.80 48.03 -36.76
CA GLY A 7 -9.44 47.49 -35.55
C GLY A 7 -8.43 46.68 -34.75
N LEU A 8 -8.10 47.08 -33.53
CA LEU A 8 -7.39 46.27 -32.53
C LEU A 8 -8.35 45.20 -32.01
N LEU A 9 -8.07 43.95 -32.37
CA LEU A 9 -8.60 42.79 -31.68
C LEU A 9 -7.70 42.50 -30.48
N GLY A 10 -8.17 42.87 -29.30
CA GLY A 10 -7.57 42.48 -28.05
C GLY A 10 -7.82 40.98 -27.76
N SER A 11 -6.79 40.16 -27.88
CA SER A 11 -6.81 38.79 -27.41
C SER A 11 -6.69 38.78 -25.88
N ALA A 12 -7.82 38.61 -25.20
CA ALA A 12 -7.80 38.27 -23.77
C ALA A 12 -7.28 36.83 -23.63
N LEU A 13 -6.02 36.65 -23.23
CA LEU A 13 -5.49 35.40 -22.72
C LEU A 13 -6.14 35.15 -21.35
N LEU A 14 -7.10 34.26 -21.33
CA LEU A 14 -7.56 33.61 -20.09
C LEU A 14 -6.40 32.74 -19.58
N LEU A 15 -5.62 33.26 -18.64
CA LEU A 15 -4.77 32.46 -17.77
C LEU A 15 -5.73 31.69 -16.84
N ALA A 16 -6.10 30.47 -17.27
CA ALA A 16 -6.61 29.47 -16.36
C ALA A 16 -5.45 29.12 -15.42
N GLY A 17 -5.49 29.66 -14.21
CA GLY A 17 -4.60 29.25 -13.14
C GLY A 17 -4.89 27.78 -12.84
N PHE A 18 -3.98 26.89 -13.25
CA PHE A 18 -3.94 25.54 -12.74
C PHE A 18 -3.46 25.66 -11.29
N SER A 19 -4.40 25.65 -10.35
CA SER A 19 -4.07 25.34 -8.97
C SER A 19 -3.58 23.90 -8.94
N SER A 20 -2.27 23.71 -8.83
CA SER A 20 -1.67 22.41 -8.51
C SER A 20 -2.16 22.03 -7.11
N GLN A 21 -3.15 21.16 -7.04
CA GLN A 21 -3.58 20.59 -5.77
C GLN A 21 -2.45 19.69 -5.29
N ALA A 22 -1.79 20.07 -4.22
CA ALA A 22 -0.85 19.21 -3.50
C ALA A 22 -1.68 18.13 -2.81
N LEU A 23 -1.70 16.94 -3.42
CA LEU A 23 -2.47 15.80 -2.95
C LEU A 23 -1.62 15.02 -1.95
N ALA A 24 -1.96 15.08 -0.67
CA ALA A 24 -1.33 14.25 0.36
C ALA A 24 -1.73 12.79 0.18
N CYS A 25 -0.79 11.90 0.04
CA CYS A 25 -1.06 10.51 -0.28
C CYS A 25 -0.83 9.58 0.91
N ALA A 26 -1.89 8.88 1.34
CA ALA A 26 -1.84 7.79 2.30
C ALA A 26 -1.08 6.53 1.79
N SER A 27 -0.34 6.63 0.68
CA SER A 27 0.27 5.48 -0.02
C SER A 27 1.36 4.76 0.77
N CYS A 28 1.99 5.42 1.73
CA CYS A 28 3.07 4.83 2.51
C CYS A 28 2.66 3.73 3.48
N GLY A 29 1.40 3.68 3.88
CA GLY A 29 0.92 2.68 4.84
C GLY A 29 0.12 1.54 4.24
N CYS A 30 -0.32 1.67 3.00
CA CYS A 30 -1.41 0.87 2.46
C CYS A 30 -1.05 -0.55 2.07
N THR A 31 0.21 -0.90 1.93
CA THR A 31 0.59 -2.24 1.52
C THR A 31 1.82 -2.73 2.25
N LEU A 32 1.69 -2.92 3.56
CA LEU A 32 2.54 -3.90 4.20
C LEU A 32 2.17 -5.24 3.58
N SER A 33 3.08 -5.74 2.78
CA SER A 33 2.97 -7.09 2.25
C SER A 33 3.04 -8.05 3.44
N SER A 34 1.88 -8.41 3.95
CA SER A 34 1.71 -9.53 4.85
C SER A 34 1.71 -10.83 4.05
N ASP A 35 2.45 -10.91 2.96
CA ASP A 35 2.59 -12.10 2.12
C ASP A 35 3.38 -13.18 2.84
N TRP A 36 2.78 -13.70 3.89
CA TRP A 36 3.25 -14.83 4.68
C TRP A 36 3.37 -16.08 3.82
N GLU A 37 2.64 -16.13 2.72
CA GLU A 37 2.55 -17.27 1.84
C GLU A 37 3.64 -17.30 0.78
N SER A 38 4.01 -16.14 0.25
CA SER A 38 5.12 -16.03 -0.70
C SER A 38 6.48 -16.30 -0.04
N GLN A 39 6.48 -16.62 1.27
CA GLN A 39 7.68 -16.95 2.03
C GLN A 39 8.19 -18.38 1.81
N GLY A 40 7.70 -19.06 0.79
CA GLY A 40 8.35 -20.27 0.29
C GLY A 40 8.23 -21.51 1.16
N PHE A 41 7.41 -21.52 2.21
CA PHE A 41 7.33 -22.63 3.15
C PHE A 41 6.66 -23.90 2.63
N THR A 42 6.47 -24.01 1.33
CA THR A 42 5.84 -25.20 0.78
C THR A 42 6.58 -25.73 -0.44
N SER A 43 7.45 -26.68 -0.17
CA SER A 43 7.99 -27.57 -1.19
C SER A 43 7.01 -28.68 -1.60
N GLN A 44 5.81 -28.74 -1.00
CA GLN A 44 4.79 -29.73 -1.35
C GLN A 44 3.99 -29.28 -2.56
N GLU A 45 3.89 -30.16 -3.54
CA GLU A 45 3.03 -30.01 -4.72
C GLU A 45 1.57 -29.96 -4.31
N GLY A 46 0.75 -29.27 -5.09
CA GLY A 46 -0.68 -29.15 -4.84
C GLY A 46 -1.19 -27.71 -4.85
N LEU A 47 -2.49 -27.62 -4.63
CA LEU A 47 -3.21 -26.35 -4.57
C LEU A 47 -3.38 -25.91 -3.11
N LYS A 48 -3.19 -24.62 -2.87
CA LYS A 48 -3.54 -23.97 -1.60
C LYS A 48 -4.40 -22.77 -1.86
N LEU A 49 -5.41 -22.62 -1.01
CA LEU A 49 -6.27 -21.45 -0.93
C LEU A 49 -5.99 -20.72 0.36
N ASP A 50 -5.76 -19.43 0.29
CA ASP A 50 -5.64 -18.54 1.44
C ASP A 50 -6.75 -17.48 1.41
N ILE A 51 -7.40 -17.28 2.54
CA ILE A 51 -8.37 -16.21 2.73
C ILE A 51 -7.86 -15.36 3.88
N ARG A 52 -7.55 -14.10 3.61
CA ARG A 52 -6.97 -13.19 4.60
C ARG A 52 -7.76 -11.90 4.70
N TYR A 53 -7.98 -11.47 5.92
CA TYR A 53 -8.51 -10.16 6.23
C TYR A 53 -7.44 -9.32 6.95
N ASP A 54 -7.19 -8.12 6.42
CA ASP A 54 -6.25 -7.14 6.99
C ASP A 54 -7.01 -5.87 7.36
N TYR A 55 -6.73 -5.36 8.55
CA TYR A 55 -7.26 -4.09 9.05
C TYR A 55 -6.13 -3.11 9.36
N LEU A 56 -6.13 -1.94 8.71
CA LEU A 56 -5.21 -0.84 8.95
C LEU A 56 -5.99 0.43 9.27
N ASN A 57 -5.63 1.06 10.39
CA ASN A 57 -6.18 2.35 10.76
C ASN A 57 -5.05 3.38 10.83
N GLN A 58 -4.96 4.22 9.81
CA GLN A 58 -4.02 5.32 9.71
C GLN A 58 -4.71 6.58 10.25
N LYS A 59 -4.29 7.00 11.44
CA LYS A 59 -4.93 8.10 12.18
C LYS A 59 -3.90 9.01 12.86
N GLN A 60 -2.61 8.73 12.60
CA GLN A 60 -1.53 9.46 13.20
C GLN A 60 -0.80 10.26 12.14
N LEU A 61 -1.00 11.57 12.13
CA LEU A 61 -0.20 12.47 11.30
C LEU A 61 1.26 12.45 11.76
N ARG A 62 2.16 12.36 10.80
CA ARG A 62 3.61 12.40 11.00
C ARG A 62 4.25 13.38 10.03
N GLN A 63 5.30 14.05 10.52
CA GLN A 63 6.23 14.81 9.71
C GLN A 63 7.62 14.20 9.91
N GLY A 64 8.18 13.62 8.86
CA GLY A 64 9.40 12.83 8.99
C GLY A 64 9.21 11.69 9.99
N SER A 65 10.04 11.61 11.02
CA SER A 65 9.98 10.59 12.09
C SER A 65 9.14 10.98 13.30
N HIS A 66 8.54 12.17 13.33
CA HIS A 66 7.82 12.70 14.47
C HIS A 66 6.30 12.75 14.24
N THR A 67 5.53 12.56 15.28
CA THR A 67 4.09 12.80 15.28
C THR A 67 3.84 14.31 15.27
N ILE A 68 2.88 14.76 14.46
CA ILE A 68 2.46 16.15 14.38
C ILE A 68 0.96 16.25 14.63
N SER A 69 0.49 17.33 15.24
CA SER A 69 -0.95 17.62 15.37
C SER A 69 -1.50 18.17 14.05
N ALA A 70 -2.81 18.06 13.83
CA ALA A 70 -3.46 18.65 12.65
C ALA A 70 -3.25 20.18 12.61
N ALA A 71 -3.35 20.86 13.75
CA ALA A 71 -3.10 22.30 13.83
C ALA A 71 -1.65 22.70 13.47
N ASN A 72 -0.66 21.86 13.81
CA ASN A 72 0.72 22.12 13.40
C ASN A 72 0.95 21.70 11.94
N ALA A 73 0.30 20.65 11.44
CA ALA A 73 0.38 20.22 10.05
C ALA A 73 -0.18 21.30 9.11
N SER A 74 -1.25 22.00 9.53
CA SER A 74 -1.84 23.09 8.75
C SER A 74 -0.93 24.33 8.62
N GLN A 75 0.13 24.42 9.41
CA GLN A 75 1.13 25.51 9.31
C GLN A 75 2.34 25.10 8.47
N VAL A 76 2.38 23.85 7.98
CA VAL A 76 3.46 23.38 7.12
C VAL A 76 3.21 23.87 5.70
N THR A 77 4.27 24.41 5.10
CA THR A 77 4.26 24.82 3.68
C THR A 77 5.08 23.82 2.89
N THR A 78 4.61 23.44 1.73
CA THR A 78 5.37 22.59 0.80
C THR A 78 6.56 23.36 0.21
N PRO A 79 7.55 22.70 -0.37
CA PRO A 79 8.68 23.37 -1.01
C PRO A 79 8.28 24.36 -2.13
N ASP A 80 7.10 24.13 -2.75
CA ASP A 80 6.56 25.00 -3.82
C ASP A 80 5.80 26.21 -3.27
N GLY A 81 5.64 26.29 -1.94
CA GLY A 81 4.99 27.40 -1.25
C GLY A 81 3.50 27.21 -0.98
N ASP A 82 2.93 26.07 -1.34
CA ASP A 82 1.54 25.75 -1.12
C ASP A 82 1.29 25.28 0.34
N ALA A 83 0.07 25.44 0.82
CA ALA A 83 -0.32 24.90 2.12
C ALA A 83 -0.37 23.38 2.07
N GLN A 84 0.13 22.75 3.14
CA GLN A 84 0.05 21.29 3.30
C GLN A 84 -1.41 20.85 3.48
N GLU A 85 -1.81 19.79 2.77
CA GLU A 85 -3.07 19.13 3.05
C GLU A 85 -3.04 18.43 4.41
N VAL A 86 -4.14 18.53 5.15
CA VAL A 86 -4.29 17.93 6.49
C VAL A 86 -5.25 16.76 6.43
N GLU A 87 -4.71 15.56 6.38
CA GLU A 87 -5.51 14.34 6.45
C GLU A 87 -6.00 14.06 7.89
N LYS A 88 -7.22 13.50 8.01
CA LYS A 88 -7.81 13.11 9.30
C LYS A 88 -7.62 11.64 9.63
N TYR A 89 -8.00 10.78 8.70
CA TYR A 89 -7.82 9.33 8.83
C TYR A 89 -7.96 8.63 7.49
N THR A 90 -7.33 7.45 7.42
CA THR A 90 -7.61 6.44 6.39
C THR A 90 -7.78 5.09 7.08
N LYS A 91 -8.97 4.51 6.95
CA LYS A 91 -9.24 3.12 7.35
C LYS A 91 -9.21 2.23 6.13
N ASN A 92 -8.41 1.20 6.19
CA ASN A 92 -8.31 0.20 5.13
C ASN A 92 -8.71 -1.17 5.68
N GLN A 93 -9.57 -1.84 4.96
CA GLN A 93 -9.95 -3.23 5.17
C GLN A 93 -9.71 -3.97 3.85
N TYR A 94 -8.89 -4.99 3.89
CA TYR A 94 -8.60 -5.83 2.72
C TYR A 94 -9.09 -7.25 2.99
N LEU A 95 -9.88 -7.79 2.08
CA LEU A 95 -10.14 -9.22 2.02
C LEU A 95 -9.38 -9.76 0.81
N THR A 96 -8.33 -10.53 1.04
CA THR A 96 -7.49 -11.08 -0.03
C THR A 96 -7.74 -12.58 -0.17
N LEU A 97 -8.07 -12.98 -1.40
CA LEU A 97 -8.11 -14.37 -1.82
C LEU A 97 -6.78 -14.70 -2.50
N GLY A 98 -6.03 -15.64 -1.96
CA GLY A 98 -4.77 -16.15 -2.49
C GLY A 98 -4.94 -17.58 -3.02
N LEU A 99 -4.51 -17.83 -4.25
CA LEU A 99 -4.41 -19.16 -4.83
C LEU A 99 -2.94 -19.46 -5.11
N ASP A 100 -2.38 -20.47 -4.46
CA ASP A 100 -1.01 -20.94 -4.67
C ASP A 100 -1.04 -22.34 -5.24
N TYR A 101 -0.48 -22.54 -6.43
CA TYR A 101 -0.36 -23.84 -7.06
C TYR A 101 1.10 -24.18 -7.31
N ALA A 102 1.60 -25.19 -6.59
CA ALA A 102 2.92 -25.78 -6.78
C ALA A 102 2.79 -26.96 -7.73
N PHE A 103 3.23 -26.80 -8.98
CA PHE A 103 3.19 -27.89 -9.99
C PHE A 103 4.42 -28.78 -9.95
N SER A 104 5.42 -28.42 -9.19
CA SER A 104 6.56 -29.27 -8.82
C SER A 104 7.20 -28.77 -7.52
N SER A 105 8.16 -29.51 -6.99
CA SER A 105 8.96 -29.06 -5.84
C SER A 105 9.77 -27.79 -6.11
N THR A 106 9.95 -27.40 -7.37
CA THR A 106 10.78 -26.25 -7.78
C THR A 106 9.98 -25.09 -8.36
N TRP A 107 8.79 -25.32 -8.89
CA TRP A 107 7.99 -24.30 -9.57
C TRP A 107 6.59 -24.17 -8.99
N GLY A 108 6.14 -22.96 -8.88
CA GLY A 108 4.77 -22.65 -8.49
C GLY A 108 4.32 -21.30 -9.03
N VAL A 109 3.01 -21.07 -8.93
CA VAL A 109 2.36 -19.80 -9.24
C VAL A 109 1.42 -19.42 -8.13
N ASN A 110 1.40 -18.14 -7.80
CA ASN A 110 0.51 -17.54 -6.81
C ASN A 110 -0.31 -16.43 -7.47
N VAL A 111 -1.62 -16.42 -7.22
CA VAL A 111 -2.53 -15.37 -7.68
C VAL A 111 -3.20 -14.76 -6.46
N GLN A 112 -3.16 -13.45 -6.33
CA GLN A 112 -3.77 -12.71 -5.22
C GLN A 112 -4.83 -11.76 -5.76
N VAL A 113 -6.04 -11.86 -5.23
CA VAL A 113 -7.21 -11.06 -5.61
C VAL A 113 -7.67 -10.30 -4.37
N PRO A 114 -7.34 -9.02 -4.20
CA PRO A 114 -7.78 -8.23 -3.07
C PRO A 114 -9.15 -7.59 -3.35
N TYR A 115 -10.03 -7.61 -2.37
CA TYR A 115 -11.18 -6.71 -2.27
C TYR A 115 -10.87 -5.65 -1.22
N ILE A 116 -11.08 -4.39 -1.55
CA ILE A 116 -10.69 -3.23 -0.77
C ILE A 116 -11.94 -2.48 -0.34
N ASP A 117 -12.07 -2.26 0.98
CA ASP A 117 -13.00 -1.32 1.58
C ASP A 117 -12.15 -0.25 2.28
N ARG A 118 -12.22 0.99 1.77
CA ARG A 118 -11.41 2.10 2.28
C ARG A 118 -12.27 3.31 2.56
N GLN A 119 -12.14 3.84 3.77
CA GLN A 119 -12.73 5.09 4.19
C GLN A 119 -11.60 6.10 4.43
N HIS A 120 -11.75 7.29 3.87
CA HIS A 120 -10.78 8.37 4.04
C HIS A 120 -11.50 9.70 4.29
N SER A 121 -10.84 10.59 5.02
CA SER A 121 -11.30 11.94 5.28
C SER A 121 -10.11 12.89 5.38
N THR A 122 -10.22 14.04 4.76
CA THR A 122 -9.24 15.14 4.84
C THR A 122 -9.91 16.45 5.23
N LEU A 123 -9.14 17.34 5.83
CA LEU A 123 -9.51 18.73 6.07
C LEU A 123 -9.13 19.65 4.90
N GLY A 124 -8.40 19.11 3.91
CA GLY A 124 -7.91 19.85 2.78
C GLY A 124 -6.72 20.76 3.10
N GLN A 125 -6.42 21.65 2.17
CA GLN A 125 -5.39 22.69 2.29
C GLN A 125 -5.95 23.93 2.98
N ASN A 126 -5.08 24.82 3.49
CA ASN A 126 -5.48 26.05 4.18
C ASN A 126 -6.42 25.84 5.36
N SER A 127 -6.56 24.61 5.87
CA SER A 127 -7.31 24.30 7.09
C SER A 127 -6.62 24.90 8.32
N ASP A 128 -7.41 25.20 9.36
CA ASP A 128 -6.89 25.54 10.69
C ASP A 128 -6.50 24.29 11.52
N GLY A 129 -6.60 23.10 10.92
CA GLY A 129 -6.39 21.80 11.56
C GLY A 129 -7.60 21.26 12.32
N ASN A 130 -8.75 21.95 12.25
CA ASN A 130 -10.00 21.52 12.89
C ASN A 130 -11.18 21.50 11.91
N SER A 131 -11.25 22.50 11.01
CA SER A 131 -12.34 22.70 10.07
C SER A 131 -11.94 22.32 8.65
N PRO A 132 -12.87 21.76 7.84
CA PRO A 132 -12.64 21.55 6.43
C PRO A 132 -12.37 22.88 5.72
N ALA A 133 -11.48 22.84 4.74
CA ALA A 133 -11.09 23.98 3.91
C ALA A 133 -10.90 23.53 2.46
N ASP A 134 -10.06 24.23 1.70
CA ASP A 134 -9.90 24.05 0.25
C ASP A 134 -9.58 22.59 -0.11
N GLY A 135 -10.42 21.99 -0.94
CA GLY A 135 -10.23 20.63 -1.40
C GLY A 135 -10.54 19.53 -0.38
N ALA A 136 -11.15 19.86 0.78
CA ALA A 136 -11.56 18.87 1.76
C ALA A 136 -12.62 17.91 1.22
N TYR A 137 -12.47 16.61 1.50
CA TYR A 137 -13.44 15.59 1.10
C TYR A 137 -13.47 14.40 2.05
N ASP A 138 -14.59 13.69 1.99
CA ASP A 138 -14.74 12.34 2.54
C ASP A 138 -14.89 11.34 1.40
N SER A 139 -14.33 10.14 1.55
CA SER A 139 -14.53 9.07 0.57
C SER A 139 -14.75 7.72 1.21
N HIS A 140 -15.51 6.88 0.53
CA HIS A 140 -15.70 5.47 0.85
C HIS A 140 -15.65 4.66 -0.43
N THR A 141 -14.52 4.01 -0.67
CA THR A 141 -14.30 3.19 -1.88
C THR A 141 -14.42 1.71 -1.54
N GLN A 142 -15.17 0.97 -2.36
CA GLN A 142 -15.36 -0.47 -2.23
C GLN A 142 -15.23 -1.11 -3.61
N SER A 143 -14.19 -1.91 -3.83
CA SER A 143 -13.92 -2.53 -5.14
C SER A 143 -12.91 -3.66 -5.02
N LEU A 144 -12.83 -4.48 -6.08
CA LEU A 144 -11.63 -5.27 -6.32
C LEU A 144 -10.45 -4.34 -6.53
N GLY A 145 -9.32 -4.70 -5.98
CA GLY A 145 -8.05 -4.03 -6.21
C GLY A 145 -7.26 -4.65 -7.37
N ASP A 146 -6.01 -4.27 -7.48
CA ASP A 146 -5.11 -4.79 -8.50
C ASP A 146 -4.69 -6.23 -8.20
N ILE A 147 -4.94 -7.14 -9.14
CA ILE A 147 -4.59 -8.56 -9.02
C ILE A 147 -3.07 -8.71 -9.21
N LYS A 148 -2.45 -9.56 -8.35
CA LYS A 148 -1.05 -9.96 -8.49
C LYS A 148 -0.95 -11.39 -8.97
N VAL A 149 -0.06 -11.63 -9.94
CA VAL A 149 0.29 -12.96 -10.43
C VAL A 149 1.79 -13.13 -10.29
N LEU A 150 2.20 -14.07 -9.46
CA LEU A 150 3.60 -14.30 -9.08
C LEU A 150 4.04 -15.72 -9.42
N GLY A 151 5.11 -15.85 -10.19
CA GLY A 151 5.84 -17.11 -10.37
C GLY A 151 6.85 -17.29 -9.23
N ARG A 152 7.08 -18.54 -8.86
CA ARG A 152 8.05 -18.95 -7.87
C ARG A 152 8.96 -20.03 -8.43
N TYR A 153 10.28 -19.86 -8.23
CA TYR A 153 11.30 -20.85 -8.57
C TYR A 153 12.19 -21.18 -7.39
N GLN A 154 12.28 -22.43 -6.98
CA GLN A 154 13.01 -22.92 -5.80
C GLN A 154 14.11 -23.94 -6.15
N GLY A 155 14.54 -23.99 -7.40
CA GLY A 155 15.54 -24.96 -7.88
C GLY A 155 17.00 -24.51 -7.72
N LEU A 156 17.28 -23.43 -6.97
CA LEU A 156 18.63 -22.88 -6.80
C LEU A 156 19.49 -23.71 -5.83
N THR A 157 18.86 -24.43 -4.90
CA THR A 157 19.54 -25.29 -3.92
C THR A 157 18.90 -26.67 -3.93
N ALA A 158 19.66 -27.68 -3.52
CA ALA A 158 19.16 -29.06 -3.43
C ALA A 158 18.06 -29.21 -2.35
N GLN A 159 18.06 -28.34 -1.34
CA GLN A 159 17.08 -28.29 -0.26
C GLN A 159 15.81 -27.50 -0.64
N HIS A 160 15.78 -26.85 -1.82
CA HIS A 160 14.69 -25.97 -2.28
C HIS A 160 14.33 -24.85 -1.30
N ASN A 161 15.30 -24.38 -0.52
CA ASN A 161 15.13 -23.37 0.54
C ASN A 161 15.54 -21.96 0.12
N LEU A 162 16.07 -21.79 -1.09
CA LEU A 162 16.35 -20.49 -1.73
C LEU A 162 15.50 -20.37 -2.98
N GLY A 163 14.66 -19.34 -3.05
CA GLY A 163 13.76 -19.16 -4.16
C GLY A 163 13.76 -17.74 -4.73
N LEU A 164 13.35 -17.66 -5.97
CA LEU A 164 13.08 -16.41 -6.69
C LEU A 164 11.57 -16.21 -6.82
N LEU A 165 11.14 -14.96 -6.72
CA LEU A 165 9.79 -14.50 -7.03
C LEU A 165 9.85 -13.53 -8.19
N PHE A 166 8.93 -13.65 -9.13
CA PHE A 166 8.81 -12.76 -10.27
C PHE A 166 7.37 -12.74 -10.76
N GLY A 167 6.88 -11.58 -11.11
CA GLY A 167 5.50 -11.48 -11.58
C GLY A 167 5.05 -10.06 -11.82
N LEU A 168 3.74 -9.92 -11.93
CA LEU A 168 3.10 -8.66 -12.27
C LEU A 168 1.94 -8.37 -11.30
N LYS A 169 1.77 -7.10 -11.00
CA LYS A 169 0.52 -6.52 -10.54
C LYS A 169 -0.22 -6.01 -11.78
N LEU A 170 -1.45 -6.43 -11.98
CA LEU A 170 -2.29 -6.08 -13.12
C LEU A 170 -3.28 -4.96 -12.73
N PRO A 171 -3.56 -3.99 -13.63
CA PRO A 171 -4.44 -2.86 -13.35
C PRO A 171 -5.92 -3.27 -13.41
N THR A 172 -6.37 -4.11 -12.51
CA THR A 172 -7.73 -4.64 -12.46
C THR A 172 -8.64 -3.88 -11.50
N GLY A 173 -8.05 -3.14 -10.56
CA GLY A 173 -8.78 -2.32 -9.60
C GLY A 173 -9.26 -1.00 -10.21
N SER A 174 -10.37 -0.48 -9.70
CA SER A 174 -10.86 0.84 -10.08
C SER A 174 -9.88 1.93 -9.65
N HIS A 175 -9.61 2.89 -10.54
CA HIS A 175 -8.76 4.07 -10.27
C HIS A 175 -9.47 5.39 -10.61
N THR A 176 -10.81 5.36 -10.71
CA THR A 176 -11.65 6.51 -11.09
C THR A 176 -12.82 6.75 -10.13
N GLN A 177 -12.74 6.22 -8.91
CA GLN A 177 -13.76 6.46 -7.90
C GLN A 177 -13.66 7.89 -7.36
N THR A 178 -14.79 8.44 -6.92
CA THR A 178 -14.89 9.80 -6.39
C THR A 178 -15.36 9.79 -4.93
N GLY A 179 -15.03 10.85 -4.23
CA GLY A 179 -15.54 11.16 -2.90
C GLY A 179 -16.63 12.22 -2.93
N THR A 180 -16.96 12.75 -1.76
CA THR A 180 -17.89 13.85 -1.58
C THR A 180 -17.16 15.03 -0.95
N SER A 181 -17.22 16.18 -1.57
CA SER A 181 -16.61 17.41 -1.06
C SER A 181 -17.22 17.82 0.27
N THR A 182 -16.36 18.13 1.22
CA THR A 182 -16.69 18.81 2.49
C THR A 182 -16.12 20.23 2.54
N ASP A 183 -15.52 20.68 1.45
CA ASP A 183 -15.05 22.04 1.26
C ASP A 183 -16.23 23.04 1.36
N PRO A 184 -16.12 24.07 2.22
CA PRO A 184 -17.20 25.04 2.40
C PRO A 184 -17.61 25.81 1.12
N SER A 185 -16.74 25.87 0.12
CA SER A 185 -17.01 26.55 -1.15
C SER A 185 -17.89 25.72 -2.11
N ASN A 186 -17.87 24.38 -1.98
CA ASN A 186 -18.59 23.45 -2.85
C ASN A 186 -19.05 22.18 -2.12
N PRO A 187 -19.77 22.29 -1.00
CA PRO A 187 -20.12 21.14 -0.15
C PRO A 187 -21.11 20.22 -0.88
N GLY A 188 -20.83 18.91 -0.80
CA GLY A 188 -21.67 17.88 -1.40
C GLY A 188 -21.38 17.56 -2.87
N ASP A 189 -20.51 18.33 -3.52
CA ASP A 189 -20.09 18.04 -4.89
C ASP A 189 -19.23 16.77 -4.96
N SER A 190 -19.09 16.22 -6.16
CA SER A 190 -18.17 15.12 -6.41
C SER A 190 -16.72 15.59 -6.29
N ALA A 191 -15.93 14.92 -5.46
CA ALA A 191 -14.54 15.23 -5.26
C ALA A 191 -13.65 14.13 -5.86
N SER A 192 -12.54 14.53 -6.48
CA SER A 192 -11.50 13.56 -6.88
C SER A 192 -10.84 12.97 -5.65
N ILE A 193 -10.58 11.67 -5.69
CA ILE A 193 -9.83 10.96 -4.66
C ILE A 193 -8.37 10.84 -5.13
N ASP A 194 -7.45 11.04 -4.23
CA ASP A 194 -6.03 10.80 -4.46
C ASP A 194 -5.76 9.48 -5.16
N PRO A 195 -4.90 9.43 -6.20
CA PRO A 195 -4.56 8.19 -6.89
C PRO A 195 -4.05 7.10 -5.95
N GLY A 196 -3.31 7.45 -4.90
CA GLY A 196 -2.85 6.50 -3.87
C GLY A 196 -3.95 5.94 -2.98
N LEU A 197 -5.13 6.55 -2.95
CA LEU A 197 -6.33 6.11 -2.21
C LEU A 197 -7.31 5.32 -3.09
N GLN A 198 -7.10 5.25 -4.39
CA GLN A 198 -7.91 4.45 -5.29
C GLN A 198 -7.71 2.94 -5.01
N PRO A 199 -8.73 2.09 -5.23
CA PRO A 199 -8.59 0.63 -5.10
C PRO A 199 -7.52 0.03 -6.03
N GLY A 200 -7.35 0.56 -7.21
CA GLY A 200 -6.29 0.24 -8.15
C GLY A 200 -5.48 1.47 -8.53
N THR A 201 -4.30 1.26 -9.08
CA THR A 201 -3.42 2.35 -9.52
C THR A 201 -3.49 2.62 -11.02
N GLY A 202 -4.23 1.78 -11.77
CA GLY A 202 -4.22 1.79 -13.24
C GLY A 202 -2.91 1.29 -13.86
N THR A 203 -1.82 1.15 -13.08
CA THR A 203 -0.51 0.77 -13.60
C THR A 203 -0.29 -0.74 -13.57
N THR A 204 0.49 -1.24 -14.52
CA THR A 204 1.10 -2.57 -14.46
C THR A 204 2.44 -2.47 -13.75
N ASP A 205 2.64 -3.25 -12.68
CA ASP A 205 3.89 -3.22 -11.94
C ASP A 205 4.64 -4.54 -12.08
N LEU A 206 5.96 -4.46 -12.25
CA LEU A 206 6.87 -5.61 -12.16
C LEU A 206 7.15 -5.88 -10.67
N ILE A 207 7.07 -7.15 -10.29
CA ILE A 207 7.44 -7.62 -8.96
C ILE A 207 8.56 -8.63 -9.11
N LEU A 208 9.69 -8.38 -8.42
CA LEU A 208 10.82 -9.29 -8.33
C LEU A 208 11.18 -9.49 -6.87
N GLY A 209 11.64 -10.70 -6.53
CA GLY A 209 12.03 -11.00 -5.17
C GLY A 209 12.90 -12.23 -5.02
N VAL A 210 13.45 -12.35 -3.84
CA VAL A 210 14.21 -13.51 -3.37
C VAL A 210 13.75 -13.84 -1.96
N TYR A 211 13.73 -15.13 -1.63
CA TYR A 211 13.47 -15.58 -0.28
C TYR A 211 14.36 -16.77 0.07
N TYR A 212 14.66 -16.88 1.35
CA TYR A 212 15.41 -17.96 1.91
C TYR A 212 14.77 -18.41 3.23
N PHE A 213 14.74 -19.70 3.48
CA PHE A 213 14.31 -20.27 4.76
C PHE A 213 15.15 -21.49 5.13
N ASP A 214 15.35 -21.70 6.42
CA ASP A 214 16.06 -22.89 6.91
C ASP A 214 15.70 -23.15 8.38
N ALA A 215 16.04 -24.33 8.86
CA ALA A 215 15.93 -24.69 10.26
C ALA A 215 17.16 -24.22 11.05
N LEU A 216 16.95 -23.45 12.11
CA LEU A 216 18.01 -23.16 13.09
C LEU A 216 18.34 -24.40 13.93
N ASN A 217 17.31 -25.14 14.29
CA ASN A 217 17.41 -26.42 15.01
C ASN A 217 16.05 -27.15 14.91
N LYS A 218 15.88 -28.27 15.61
CA LYS A 218 14.65 -29.08 15.60
C LYS A 218 13.37 -28.33 16.02
N ASN A 219 13.49 -27.22 16.72
CA ASN A 219 12.35 -26.46 17.28
C ASN A 219 12.16 -25.09 16.66
N TRP A 220 13.14 -24.57 15.94
CA TRP A 220 13.10 -23.24 15.39
C TRP A 220 13.48 -23.23 13.91
N ASP A 221 12.72 -22.53 13.12
CA ASP A 221 13.09 -22.14 11.77
C ASP A 221 13.11 -20.61 11.62
N TYR A 222 13.69 -20.17 10.52
CA TYR A 222 13.75 -18.76 10.16
C TYR A 222 13.58 -18.58 8.67
N PHE A 223 13.21 -17.37 8.28
CA PHE A 223 13.13 -16.97 6.89
C PHE A 223 13.58 -15.54 6.69
N ALA A 224 13.98 -15.22 5.47
CA ALA A 224 14.22 -13.88 4.99
C ALA A 224 13.64 -13.75 3.58
N GLN A 225 13.03 -12.61 3.29
CA GLN A 225 12.48 -12.28 1.99
C GLN A 225 12.79 -10.83 1.65
N ALA A 226 13.15 -10.57 0.40
CA ALA A 226 13.26 -9.23 -0.14
C ALA A 226 12.49 -9.15 -1.46
N THR A 227 11.69 -8.10 -1.65
CA THR A 227 10.95 -7.87 -2.89
C THR A 227 11.06 -6.41 -3.32
N VAL A 228 11.02 -6.19 -4.63
CA VAL A 228 10.84 -4.89 -5.26
C VAL A 228 9.59 -4.92 -6.12
N GLN A 229 8.78 -3.86 -6.04
CA GLN A 229 7.62 -3.63 -6.90
C GLN A 229 7.79 -2.27 -7.58
N LYS A 230 7.76 -2.25 -8.90
CA LYS A 230 7.98 -1.05 -9.71
C LYS A 230 6.94 -0.94 -10.81
N ALA A 231 6.24 0.19 -10.88
CA ALA A 231 5.34 0.49 -11.98
C ALA A 231 6.10 0.63 -13.31
N LEU A 232 5.59 -0.04 -14.35
CA LEU A 232 6.19 -0.07 -15.69
C LEU A 232 5.66 1.07 -16.58
N ASN A 233 4.52 1.65 -16.24
CA ASN A 233 3.85 2.71 -17.00
C ASN A 233 3.34 3.82 -16.07
N THR A 234 2.92 4.91 -16.69
CA THR A 234 2.21 6.03 -16.06
C THR A 234 0.78 6.02 -16.60
N VAL A 235 -0.21 6.22 -15.75
CA VAL A 235 -1.63 6.27 -16.11
C VAL A 235 -2.23 7.53 -15.51
N ASP A 236 -3.00 8.28 -16.29
CA ASP A 236 -3.63 9.54 -15.88
C ASP A 236 -2.63 10.47 -15.17
N GLU A 237 -1.43 10.60 -15.75
CA GLU A 237 -0.32 11.40 -15.20
C GLU A 237 0.10 11.03 -13.78
N TYR A 238 -0.20 9.80 -13.34
CA TYR A 238 0.22 9.23 -12.07
C TYR A 238 1.01 7.94 -12.25
N ARG A 239 2.07 7.79 -11.48
CA ARG A 239 2.88 6.58 -11.36
C ARG A 239 3.30 6.38 -9.91
N PRO A 240 2.88 5.28 -9.24
CA PRO A 240 3.28 5.00 -7.88
C PRO A 240 4.79 4.81 -7.75
N GLY A 241 5.31 5.21 -6.60
CA GLY A 241 6.72 5.05 -6.25
C GLY A 241 7.15 3.59 -6.17
N THR A 242 8.42 3.33 -6.49
CA THR A 242 8.98 1.99 -6.35
C THR A 242 9.04 1.59 -4.88
N GLY A 243 8.48 0.44 -4.54
CA GLY A 243 8.46 -0.12 -3.21
C GLY A 243 9.47 -1.26 -3.04
N TYR A 244 10.21 -1.24 -1.94
CA TYR A 244 11.13 -2.28 -1.50
C TYR A 244 10.61 -2.84 -0.17
N ASN A 245 10.51 -4.17 -0.07
CA ASN A 245 10.12 -4.82 1.18
C ASN A 245 11.20 -5.82 1.59
N VAL A 246 11.53 -5.84 2.87
CA VAL A 246 12.38 -6.84 3.49
C VAL A 246 11.68 -7.40 4.72
N ASN A 247 11.50 -8.70 4.74
CA ASN A 247 10.87 -9.41 5.84
C ASN A 247 11.85 -10.46 6.36
N VAL A 248 12.06 -10.48 7.67
CA VAL A 248 12.81 -11.54 8.34
C VAL A 248 12.00 -12.02 9.53
N GLY A 249 12.03 -13.31 9.78
CA GLY A 249 11.25 -13.87 10.89
C GLY A 249 11.73 -15.19 11.38
N VAL A 250 11.27 -15.55 12.59
CA VAL A 250 11.52 -16.83 13.24
C VAL A 250 10.21 -17.46 13.66
N ARG A 251 10.14 -18.78 13.64
CA ARG A 251 8.99 -19.59 14.10
C ARG A 251 9.44 -20.61 15.10
N TYR A 252 8.58 -20.83 16.09
CA TYR A 252 8.79 -21.89 17.07
C TYR A 252 7.88 -23.07 16.78
N MET A 253 8.46 -24.23 16.46
CA MET A 253 7.79 -25.41 15.92
C MET A 253 7.57 -26.54 16.95
N ALA A 254 8.01 -26.34 18.19
CA ALA A 254 7.96 -27.42 19.18
C ALA A 254 6.57 -27.67 19.81
N TRP A 255 5.63 -26.73 19.67
CA TRP A 255 4.27 -26.89 20.16
C TRP A 255 3.40 -27.62 19.13
N GLN A 256 2.74 -28.67 19.55
CA GLN A 256 1.90 -29.44 18.64
C GLN A 256 0.68 -28.61 18.20
N GLY A 257 0.56 -28.39 16.89
CA GLY A 257 -0.56 -27.68 16.27
C GLY A 257 -0.54 -26.15 16.46
N ILE A 258 0.41 -25.58 17.20
CA ILE A 258 0.52 -24.15 17.45
C ILE A 258 1.93 -23.69 17.07
N THR A 259 2.04 -22.69 16.22
CA THR A 259 3.31 -22.12 15.77
C THR A 259 3.36 -20.64 16.07
N PRO A 260 3.95 -20.23 17.20
CA PRO A 260 4.28 -18.82 17.43
C PRO A 260 5.34 -18.35 16.46
N GLN A 261 5.24 -17.09 16.02
CA GLN A 261 6.21 -16.49 15.13
C GLN A 261 6.39 -15.01 15.43
N LEU A 262 7.56 -14.51 15.10
CA LEU A 262 7.92 -13.11 15.24
C LEU A 262 8.63 -12.66 13.97
N GLN A 263 8.23 -11.52 13.40
CA GLN A 263 8.85 -10.97 12.22
C GLN A 263 9.22 -9.51 12.40
N LEU A 264 10.25 -9.09 11.68
CA LEU A 264 10.56 -7.72 11.37
C LEU A 264 10.22 -7.48 9.90
N ASN A 265 9.27 -6.60 9.65
CA ASN A 265 8.84 -6.23 8.31
C ASN A 265 9.29 -4.78 8.05
N THR A 266 10.06 -4.59 7.00
CA THR A 266 10.55 -3.28 6.58
C THR A 266 10.03 -2.98 5.19
N ARG A 267 9.48 -1.77 5.01
CA ARG A 267 9.07 -1.23 3.74
C ARG A 267 9.72 0.12 3.51
N TYR A 268 10.36 0.28 2.36
CA TYR A 268 10.82 1.57 1.84
C TYR A 268 10.12 1.85 0.53
N VAL A 269 9.53 3.03 0.38
CA VAL A 269 8.87 3.47 -0.85
C VAL A 269 9.47 4.79 -1.28
N ILE A 270 9.87 4.87 -2.55
CA ILE A 270 10.26 6.12 -3.20
C ILE A 270 8.97 6.93 -3.42
N HIS A 271 9.06 8.26 -3.44
CA HIS A 271 7.91 9.12 -3.70
C HIS A 271 7.24 8.80 -5.06
N ASP A 272 5.98 9.12 -5.17
CA ASP A 272 5.18 8.98 -6.39
C ASP A 272 5.61 10.02 -7.45
N HIS A 273 5.24 9.79 -8.71
CA HIS A 273 5.67 10.58 -9.85
C HIS A 273 4.49 10.92 -10.78
N GLY A 274 4.60 12.06 -11.46
CA GLY A 274 3.61 12.55 -12.43
C GLY A 274 2.92 13.81 -11.96
N ALA A 275 2.10 14.45 -12.83
CA ALA A 275 1.46 15.71 -12.51
C ALA A 275 0.33 15.57 -11.47
N TYR A 276 -0.27 14.37 -11.36
CA TYR A 276 -1.26 14.05 -10.33
C TYR A 276 -0.66 13.28 -9.14
N ALA A 277 0.65 13.33 -8.95
CA ALA A 277 1.30 12.77 -7.78
C ALA A 277 1.65 13.87 -6.77
N ASP A 278 1.71 13.51 -5.49
CA ASP A 278 2.36 14.32 -4.48
C ASP A 278 3.75 13.76 -4.15
N PRO A 279 4.81 14.22 -4.82
CA PRO A 279 6.15 13.75 -4.54
C PRO A 279 6.69 14.23 -3.18
N VAL A 280 6.08 15.26 -2.59
CA VAL A 280 6.49 15.83 -1.29
C VAL A 280 6.00 14.97 -0.14
N SER A 281 4.72 14.57 -0.19
CA SER A 281 4.06 13.87 0.92
C SER A 281 3.73 12.40 0.60
N THR A 282 4.53 11.76 -0.28
CA THR A 282 4.46 10.33 -0.57
C THR A 282 5.79 9.63 -0.35
N GLY A 283 5.77 8.34 -0.09
CA GLY A 283 6.97 7.56 0.18
C GLY A 283 7.47 7.68 1.62
N GLY A 284 8.50 6.88 1.95
CA GLY A 284 9.08 6.82 3.28
C GLY A 284 9.57 5.44 3.67
N THR A 285 9.97 5.29 4.94
CA THR A 285 10.46 4.04 5.51
C THR A 285 9.62 3.66 6.73
N LEU A 286 9.09 2.45 6.71
CA LEU A 286 8.28 1.89 7.78
C LEU A 286 8.88 0.56 8.22
N MET A 287 9.01 0.35 9.52
CA MET A 287 9.46 -0.91 10.11
C MET A 287 8.49 -1.36 11.19
N TYR A 288 8.13 -2.62 11.17
CA TYR A 288 7.16 -3.22 12.09
C TYR A 288 7.72 -4.48 12.72
N LEU A 289 7.51 -4.60 14.03
CA LEU A 289 7.64 -5.87 14.73
C LEU A 289 6.27 -6.55 14.70
N SER A 290 6.24 -7.80 14.22
CA SER A 290 4.99 -8.50 13.91
C SER A 290 4.93 -9.85 14.63
N PRO A 291 4.48 -9.88 15.91
CA PRO A 291 4.13 -11.13 16.55
C PRO A 291 2.91 -11.75 15.85
N GLY A 292 2.97 -13.06 15.69
CA GLY A 292 1.92 -13.85 15.06
C GLY A 292 1.81 -15.25 15.64
N LEU A 293 0.68 -15.87 15.35
CA LEU A 293 0.37 -17.22 15.77
C LEU A 293 -0.32 -17.96 14.63
N SER A 294 0.13 -19.18 14.35
CA SER A 294 -0.59 -20.10 13.46
C SER A 294 -1.09 -21.31 14.25
N PHE A 295 -2.27 -21.77 13.89
CA PHE A 295 -2.94 -22.91 14.51
C PHE A 295 -3.36 -23.92 13.44
N ALA A 296 -2.77 -25.12 13.47
CA ALA A 296 -3.16 -26.23 12.60
C ALA A 296 -4.44 -26.89 13.14
N VAL A 297 -5.58 -26.58 12.51
CA VAL A 297 -6.89 -27.20 12.85
C VAL A 297 -6.87 -28.69 12.49
N ASN A 298 -6.31 -29.01 11.33
CA ASN A 298 -6.07 -30.35 10.83
C ASN A 298 -4.90 -30.32 9.84
N LYS A 299 -4.63 -31.43 9.13
CA LYS A 299 -3.53 -31.54 8.17
C LYS A 299 -3.65 -30.62 6.97
N GLN A 300 -4.85 -30.16 6.67
CA GLN A 300 -5.18 -29.36 5.47
C GLN A 300 -5.53 -27.91 5.80
N THR A 301 -5.88 -27.62 7.06
CA THR A 301 -6.42 -26.31 7.45
C THR A 301 -5.56 -25.68 8.54
N THR A 302 -5.05 -24.48 8.26
CA THR A 302 -4.30 -23.67 9.23
C THR A 302 -4.99 -22.31 9.36
N LEU A 303 -5.27 -21.90 10.58
CA LEU A 303 -5.67 -20.53 10.92
C LEU A 303 -4.45 -19.74 11.35
N TYR A 304 -4.42 -18.45 11.09
CA TYR A 304 -3.33 -17.60 11.55
C TYR A 304 -3.78 -16.18 11.88
N SER A 305 -3.00 -15.52 12.72
CA SER A 305 -3.22 -14.10 13.04
C SER A 305 -1.89 -13.40 13.29
N PHE A 306 -1.86 -12.09 12.99
CA PHE A 306 -0.71 -11.22 13.22
C PHE A 306 -1.16 -9.85 13.68
N VAL A 307 -0.31 -9.22 14.49
CA VAL A 307 -0.40 -7.79 14.76
C VAL A 307 0.93 -7.16 14.41
N GLN A 308 0.94 -6.17 13.54
CA GLN A 308 2.13 -5.42 13.17
C GLN A 308 2.18 -4.13 14.00
N LEU A 309 3.22 -3.99 14.80
CA LEU A 309 3.46 -2.84 15.67
C LEU A 309 4.60 -2.02 15.10
N PRO A 310 4.41 -0.71 14.82
CA PRO A 310 5.46 0.11 14.25
C PRO A 310 6.58 0.31 15.28
N VAL A 311 7.82 -0.01 14.87
CA VAL A 311 9.04 0.25 15.64
C VAL A 311 9.85 1.41 15.05
N TYR A 312 9.64 1.71 13.76
CA TYR A 312 10.20 2.87 13.09
C TYR A 312 9.27 3.33 11.98
N GLN A 313 9.01 4.64 11.91
CA GLN A 313 8.24 5.26 10.85
C GLN A 313 8.86 6.61 10.52
N LYS A 314 9.32 6.76 9.28
CA LYS A 314 9.80 8.02 8.71
C LYS A 314 9.13 8.22 7.36
N VAL A 315 8.30 9.23 7.26
CA VAL A 315 7.57 9.60 6.03
C VAL A 315 8.19 10.83 5.39
N ASN A 316 7.99 11.00 4.08
CA ASN A 316 8.30 12.26 3.40
C ASN A 316 7.17 13.26 3.69
N GLY A 317 7.45 14.56 3.77
CA GLY A 317 6.43 15.57 4.06
C GLY A 317 5.58 15.25 5.29
N VAL A 318 4.27 15.46 5.18
CA VAL A 318 3.27 15.13 6.20
C VAL A 318 2.34 14.05 5.68
N GLN A 319 2.23 12.93 6.39
CA GLN A 319 1.39 11.79 5.98
C GLN A 319 0.74 11.12 7.18
N LEU A 320 -0.36 10.41 6.94
CA LEU A 320 -0.95 9.49 7.91
C LEU A 320 -0.12 8.20 8.02
N ALA A 321 0.05 7.73 9.23
CA ALA A 321 0.67 6.43 9.51
C ALA A 321 -0.21 5.56 10.41
N PRO A 322 -0.16 4.22 10.26
CA PRO A 322 -0.90 3.33 11.13
C PRO A 322 -0.23 3.20 12.49
N ARG A 323 -1.04 3.08 13.54
CA ARG A 323 -0.58 2.71 14.88
C ARG A 323 -0.37 1.21 15.04
N TYR A 324 -1.11 0.43 14.29
CA TYR A 324 -0.97 -1.02 14.18
C TYR A 324 -1.71 -1.50 12.94
N THR A 325 -1.35 -2.70 12.50
CA THR A 325 -2.10 -3.48 11.49
C THR A 325 -2.45 -4.81 12.10
N ALA A 326 -3.67 -5.29 11.91
CA ALA A 326 -4.11 -6.61 12.35
C ALA A 326 -4.48 -7.45 11.13
N SER A 327 -4.01 -8.71 11.13
CA SER A 327 -4.30 -9.67 10.08
C SER A 327 -4.82 -10.96 10.67
N VAL A 328 -5.86 -11.53 10.09
CA VAL A 328 -6.35 -12.88 10.38
C VAL A 328 -6.60 -13.61 9.07
N GLY A 329 -6.36 -14.91 9.06
CA GLY A 329 -6.59 -15.68 7.84
C GLY A 329 -6.71 -17.18 8.08
N ALA A 330 -7.13 -17.86 7.02
CA ALA A 330 -7.26 -19.30 6.96
C ALA A 330 -6.65 -19.82 5.65
N ARG A 331 -5.85 -20.85 5.76
CA ARG A 331 -5.21 -21.55 4.65
C ARG A 331 -5.72 -22.97 4.55
N PHE A 332 -6.03 -23.37 3.32
CA PHE A 332 -6.50 -24.71 2.98
C PHE A 332 -5.54 -25.34 1.95
N ALA A 333 -5.05 -26.54 2.23
CA ALA A 333 -4.21 -27.31 1.31
C ALA A 333 -5.02 -28.51 0.76
N PHE A 334 -4.90 -28.76 -0.56
CA PHE A 334 -5.62 -29.81 -1.27
C PHE A 334 -4.66 -30.81 -1.91
#